data_2e20fcfb781a78c273f0bc057f220283
#
_entry.id   2e20fcfb781a78c273f0bc057f220283
#
_cell.length_a   1.000
_cell.length_b   1.000
_cell.length_c   1.000
_cell.angle_alpha   90.00
_cell.angle_beta   90.00
_cell.angle_gamma   90.00
#
_symmetry.space_group_name_H-M   'P 1'
#
loop_
_entity.id
_entity.type
_entity.pdbx_description
1 polymer ?
#
loop_
_entity_poly.entity_id
_entity_poly.type
_entity_poly.pdbx_seq_one_letter_code
_entity_poly.pdbx_strand_id
1 'polypeptide(L)'
;MKKPLLLALNGSPVPGSSTEVLLHAFCRGAKSVGFAIEWVDLNGKKIMPCQSCGESPEPKLCFFDDDMTPIYEKFLASRLVAVGSPVYFDSVSAPVKLFVDRMNCVRPMTAEKPGEIYLKKRRLGRRGGFVILVGGENPKFQGALWVVKGFFIWAGTHPEGHLLYSPNTFEAGAVRKETRALKDVFEKGKKLGLKWKS
;
A
#
# COMPACT_ATOMS: atom_id res chain seq x y z
N MET A 1 16.90 -19.19 6.92
CA MET A 1 16.31 -18.41 5.81
C MET A 1 15.60 -17.17 6.37
N LYS A 2 15.77 -16.00 5.74
CA LYS A 2 15.11 -14.76 6.16
C LYS A 2 13.60 -14.89 5.89
N LYS A 3 12.74 -14.50 6.85
CA LYS A 3 11.30 -14.56 6.68
C LYS A 3 10.86 -13.62 5.55
N PRO A 4 9.89 -14.01 4.68
CA PRO A 4 9.32 -13.11 3.70
C PRO A 4 8.62 -11.93 4.40
N LEU A 5 8.68 -10.75 3.79
CA LEU A 5 8.19 -9.51 4.38
C LEU A 5 6.86 -9.09 3.77
N LEU A 6 5.88 -8.76 4.62
CA LEU A 6 4.68 -7.99 4.28
C LEU A 6 4.87 -6.55 4.73
N LEU A 7 4.80 -5.61 3.79
CA LEU A 7 4.69 -4.20 4.08
C LEU A 7 3.21 -3.82 4.19
N ALA A 8 2.78 -3.40 5.36
CA ALA A 8 1.43 -2.92 5.65
C ALA A 8 1.43 -1.39 5.78
N LEU A 9 0.71 -0.72 4.91
CA LEU A 9 0.61 0.73 4.83
C LEU A 9 -0.75 1.17 5.35
N ASN A 10 -0.80 1.77 6.53
CA ASN A 10 -2.02 2.32 7.11
C ASN A 10 -2.17 3.79 6.74
N GLY A 11 -3.19 4.11 5.97
CA GLY A 11 -3.52 5.48 5.56
C GLY A 11 -4.61 6.15 6.39
N SER A 12 -5.10 5.50 7.45
CA SER A 12 -6.10 6.12 8.32
C SER A 12 -5.46 7.13 9.27
N PRO A 13 -6.00 8.36 9.37
CA PRO A 13 -5.58 9.31 10.38
C PRO A 13 -6.17 9.02 11.77
N VAL A 14 -7.13 8.11 11.87
CA VAL A 14 -7.86 7.83 13.10
C VAL A 14 -7.33 6.53 13.72
N PRO A 15 -6.74 6.59 14.92
CA PRO A 15 -6.34 5.40 15.66
C PRO A 15 -7.54 4.47 15.92
N GLY A 16 -7.32 3.18 15.79
CA GLY A 16 -8.35 2.18 16.02
C GLY A 16 -9.49 2.15 15.00
N SER A 17 -9.33 2.83 13.86
CA SER A 17 -10.33 2.86 12.78
C SER A 17 -10.60 1.47 12.18
N SER A 18 -11.74 1.34 11.48
CA SER A 18 -12.05 0.09 10.77
C SER A 18 -10.99 -0.26 9.72
N THR A 19 -10.34 0.74 9.09
CA THR A 19 -9.21 0.54 8.18
C THR A 19 -8.06 -0.18 8.88
N GLU A 20 -7.62 0.35 10.01
CA GLU A 20 -6.53 -0.20 10.82
C GLU A 20 -6.85 -1.61 11.32
N VAL A 21 -8.06 -1.80 11.85
CA VAL A 21 -8.51 -3.10 12.39
C VAL A 21 -8.51 -4.18 11.31
N LEU A 22 -9.02 -3.87 10.11
CA LEU A 22 -9.03 -4.80 8.98
C LEU A 22 -7.61 -5.09 8.47
N LEU A 23 -6.77 -4.05 8.35
CA LEU A 23 -5.39 -4.23 7.94
C LEU A 23 -4.60 -5.10 8.92
N HIS A 24 -4.80 -4.93 10.24
CA HIS A 24 -4.24 -5.81 11.26
C HIS A 24 -4.74 -7.25 11.13
N ALA A 25 -6.02 -7.47 10.82
CA ALA A 25 -6.56 -8.82 10.61
C ALA A 25 -5.88 -9.50 9.41
N PHE A 26 -5.70 -8.79 8.30
CA PHE A 26 -4.94 -9.27 7.14
C PHE A 26 -3.50 -9.63 7.50
N CYS A 27 -2.82 -8.75 8.22
CA CYS A 27 -1.44 -8.97 8.68
C CYS A 27 -1.33 -10.21 9.59
N ARG A 28 -2.27 -10.43 10.51
CA ARG A 28 -2.30 -11.64 11.34
C ARG A 28 -2.44 -12.91 10.48
N GLY A 29 -3.26 -12.87 9.42
CA GLY A 29 -3.38 -13.97 8.47
C GLY A 29 -2.06 -14.30 7.78
N ALA A 30 -1.34 -13.31 7.24
CA ALA A 30 -0.04 -13.51 6.62
C ALA A 30 1.03 -13.96 7.64
N LYS A 31 1.00 -13.39 8.86
CA LYS A 31 1.92 -13.77 9.94
C LYS A 31 1.75 -15.24 10.36
N SER A 32 0.51 -15.78 10.35
CA SER A 32 0.22 -17.17 10.72
C SER A 32 0.89 -18.20 9.79
N VAL A 33 1.29 -17.78 8.58
CA VAL A 33 2.00 -18.62 7.62
C VAL A 33 3.46 -18.25 7.43
N GLY A 34 4.01 -17.42 8.34
CA GLY A 34 5.45 -17.18 8.47
C GLY A 34 5.97 -15.86 7.91
N PHE A 35 5.11 -14.91 7.54
CA PHE A 35 5.56 -13.57 7.17
C PHE A 35 6.03 -12.76 8.38
N ALA A 36 7.09 -11.98 8.19
CA ALA A 36 7.38 -10.83 9.02
C ALA A 36 6.51 -9.65 8.58
N ILE A 37 6.09 -8.81 9.53
CA ILE A 37 5.23 -7.66 9.25
C ILE A 37 6.01 -6.38 9.51
N GLU A 38 6.10 -5.54 8.50
CA GLU A 38 6.51 -4.15 8.62
C GLU A 38 5.28 -3.27 8.52
N TRP A 39 4.92 -2.65 9.63
CA TRP A 39 3.79 -1.74 9.73
C TRP A 39 4.26 -0.30 9.56
N VAL A 40 3.55 0.46 8.74
CA VAL A 40 3.81 1.89 8.55
C VAL A 40 2.49 2.66 8.64
N ASP A 41 2.37 3.50 9.65
CA ASP A 41 1.34 4.53 9.70
C ASP A 41 1.80 5.69 8.82
N LEU A 42 1.06 5.95 7.73
CA LEU A 42 1.39 7.03 6.80
C LEU A 42 0.96 8.40 7.36
N ASN A 43 -0.07 8.42 8.23
CA ASN A 43 -0.46 9.64 8.91
C ASN A 43 0.66 10.13 9.82
N GLY A 44 0.92 11.42 9.79
CA GLY A 44 2.01 12.05 10.57
C GLY A 44 3.42 11.88 9.97
N LYS A 45 3.57 11.15 8.86
CA LYS A 45 4.83 11.09 8.13
C LYS A 45 5.09 12.39 7.38
N LYS A 46 6.33 12.87 7.49
CA LYS A 46 6.81 14.04 6.74
C LYS A 46 7.26 13.57 5.36
N ILE A 47 6.32 13.42 4.45
CA ILE A 47 6.58 13.02 3.06
C ILE A 47 6.34 14.24 2.16
N MET A 48 7.40 14.72 1.52
CA MET A 48 7.30 15.82 0.54
C MET A 48 6.49 15.34 -0.68
N PRO A 49 5.58 16.18 -1.22
CA PRO A 49 4.89 15.87 -2.47
C PRO A 49 5.86 15.59 -3.61
N CYS A 50 5.51 14.65 -4.50
CA CYS A 50 6.33 14.35 -5.67
C CYS A 50 6.45 15.59 -6.57
N GLN A 51 7.69 15.94 -6.95
CA GLN A 51 7.96 17.09 -7.82
C GLN A 51 8.09 16.70 -9.29
N SER A 52 7.83 15.42 -9.63
CA SER A 52 7.94 14.92 -11.01
C SER A 52 9.27 15.26 -11.71
N CYS A 53 10.36 15.26 -10.95
CA CYS A 53 11.69 15.66 -11.43
C CYS A 53 12.29 14.70 -12.47
N GLY A 54 11.74 13.49 -12.62
CA GLY A 54 12.30 12.45 -13.49
C GLY A 54 13.58 11.80 -12.95
N GLU A 55 14.11 12.29 -11.84
CA GLU A 55 15.37 11.82 -11.28
C GLU A 55 15.19 10.71 -10.24
N SER A 56 16.11 9.77 -10.26
CA SER A 56 16.24 8.72 -9.25
C SER A 56 17.72 8.46 -9.02
N PRO A 57 18.36 9.28 -8.17
CA PRO A 57 19.79 9.18 -7.93
C PRO A 57 20.12 7.86 -7.25
N GLU A 58 21.04 7.08 -7.84
CA GLU A 58 21.49 5.85 -7.19
C GLU A 58 22.53 6.15 -6.10
N PRO A 59 22.51 5.41 -4.99
CA PRO A 59 21.64 4.26 -4.68
C PRO A 59 20.24 4.63 -4.16
N LYS A 60 19.96 5.91 -3.93
CA LYS A 60 18.66 6.37 -3.45
C LYS A 60 17.62 6.29 -4.58
N LEU A 61 16.37 6.04 -4.23
CA LEU A 61 15.26 6.08 -5.21
C LEU A 61 14.79 7.50 -5.51
N CYS A 62 14.94 8.41 -4.56
CA CYS A 62 14.52 9.80 -4.66
C CYS A 62 15.60 10.71 -4.05
N PHE A 63 15.73 11.93 -4.54
CA PHE A 63 16.67 12.89 -3.97
C PHE A 63 16.18 13.51 -2.65
N PHE A 64 14.86 13.49 -2.38
CA PHE A 64 14.37 13.89 -1.06
C PHE A 64 14.81 12.87 -0.01
N ASP A 65 15.32 13.40 1.10
CA ASP A 65 15.65 12.64 2.31
C ASP A 65 14.59 12.95 3.37
N ASP A 66 13.54 12.14 3.40
CA ASP A 66 12.38 12.32 4.26
C ASP A 66 11.86 10.95 4.75
N ASP A 67 10.71 10.93 5.44
CA ASP A 67 10.14 9.69 5.96
C ASP A 67 9.81 8.63 4.88
N MET A 68 9.87 9.00 3.60
CA MET A 68 9.71 8.03 2.50
C MET A 68 10.95 7.18 2.28
N THR A 69 12.14 7.66 2.63
CA THR A 69 13.42 6.94 2.41
C THR A 69 13.39 5.52 2.99
N PRO A 70 13.12 5.28 4.28
CA PRO A 70 13.05 3.93 4.83
C PRO A 70 11.85 3.11 4.30
N ILE A 71 10.79 3.77 3.81
CA ILE A 71 9.64 3.07 3.24
C ILE A 71 10.00 2.44 1.89
N TYR A 72 10.82 3.11 1.07
CA TYR A 72 11.33 2.52 -0.18
C TYR A 72 12.09 1.22 0.05
N GLU A 73 12.98 1.19 1.04
CA GLU A 73 13.75 -0.02 1.37
C GLU A 73 12.83 -1.18 1.78
N LYS A 74 11.87 -0.90 2.65
CA LYS A 74 10.86 -1.87 3.07
C LYS A 74 10.01 -2.36 1.90
N PHE A 75 9.62 -1.47 0.99
CA PHE A 75 8.88 -1.81 -0.22
C PHE A 75 9.71 -2.74 -1.13
N LEU A 76 10.96 -2.41 -1.39
CA LEU A 76 11.83 -3.22 -2.24
C LEU A 76 12.10 -4.62 -1.63
N ALA A 77 12.20 -4.71 -0.31
CA ALA A 77 12.41 -5.97 0.40
C ALA A 77 11.12 -6.82 0.54
N SER A 78 9.95 -6.24 0.31
CA SER A 78 8.67 -6.92 0.54
C SER A 78 8.32 -7.94 -0.54
N ARG A 79 7.61 -9.01 -0.12
CA ARG A 79 6.94 -10.00 -0.99
C ARG A 79 5.45 -9.76 -1.09
N LEU A 80 4.88 -9.09 -0.10
CA LEU A 80 3.49 -8.63 -0.08
C LEU A 80 3.44 -7.16 0.32
N VAL A 81 2.51 -6.42 -0.27
CA VAL A 81 2.15 -5.06 0.13
C VAL A 81 0.65 -5.01 0.38
N ALA A 82 0.25 -4.55 1.55
CA ALA A 82 -1.15 -4.30 1.86
C ALA A 82 -1.35 -2.80 2.11
N VAL A 83 -2.31 -2.20 1.42
CA VAL A 83 -2.66 -0.79 1.57
C VAL A 83 -4.04 -0.67 2.17
N GLY A 84 -4.13 -0.09 3.35
CA GLY A 84 -5.39 0.29 3.98
C GLY A 84 -5.64 1.79 3.86
N SER A 85 -6.81 2.20 3.38
CA SER A 85 -7.18 3.61 3.27
C SER A 85 -8.66 3.83 3.59
N PRO A 86 -9.01 4.86 4.37
CA PRO A 86 -10.35 5.40 4.30
C PRO A 86 -10.56 6.02 2.92
N VAL A 87 -11.83 6.09 2.49
CA VAL A 87 -12.22 6.73 1.23
C VAL A 87 -12.77 8.11 1.53
N TYR A 88 -12.11 9.13 1.02
CA TYR A 88 -12.51 10.51 1.09
C TYR A 88 -12.67 11.07 -0.32
N PHE A 89 -13.85 11.63 -0.63
CA PHE A 89 -14.16 12.19 -1.96
C PHE A 89 -13.81 11.20 -3.10
N ASP A 90 -14.28 9.95 -2.95
CA ASP A 90 -14.06 8.84 -3.90
C ASP A 90 -12.57 8.50 -4.16
N SER A 91 -11.66 9.00 -3.33
CA SER A 91 -10.23 8.73 -3.45
C SER A 91 -9.64 8.18 -2.16
N VAL A 92 -8.39 7.78 -2.21
CA VAL A 92 -7.60 7.41 -1.02
C VAL A 92 -7.34 8.64 -0.15
N SER A 93 -7.03 8.43 1.12
CA SER A 93 -6.61 9.50 2.02
C SER A 93 -5.34 10.19 1.52
N ALA A 94 -5.16 11.47 1.88
CA ALA A 94 -4.00 12.26 1.48
C ALA A 94 -2.65 11.60 1.84
N PRO A 95 -2.45 10.99 3.03
CA PRO A 95 -1.22 10.27 3.32
C PRO A 95 -0.93 9.11 2.35
N VAL A 96 -1.95 8.36 1.94
CA VAL A 96 -1.79 7.29 0.93
C VAL A 96 -1.46 7.90 -0.42
N LYS A 97 -2.09 9.02 -0.80
CA LYS A 97 -1.81 9.68 -2.07
C LYS A 97 -0.38 10.23 -2.13
N LEU A 98 0.12 10.84 -1.06
CA LEU A 98 1.52 11.26 -0.97
C LEU A 98 2.49 10.09 -1.17
N PHE A 99 2.24 8.97 -0.50
CA PHE A 99 3.03 7.75 -0.70
C PHE A 99 2.97 7.28 -2.16
N VAL A 100 1.78 7.16 -2.74
CA VAL A 100 1.59 6.67 -4.13
C VAL A 100 2.32 7.55 -5.14
N ASP A 101 2.20 8.88 -5.03
CA ASP A 101 2.86 9.80 -5.96
C ASP A 101 4.38 9.74 -5.85
N ARG A 102 4.90 9.56 -4.64
CA ARG A 102 6.34 9.41 -4.42
C ARG A 102 6.89 8.10 -4.96
N MET A 103 6.03 7.09 -5.23
CA MET A 103 6.45 5.85 -5.89
C MET A 103 6.77 6.00 -7.38
N ASN A 104 6.59 7.18 -7.99
CA ASN A 104 7.03 7.45 -9.37
C ASN A 104 8.52 7.15 -9.57
N CYS A 105 9.36 7.42 -8.58
CA CYS A 105 10.80 7.21 -8.67
C CYS A 105 11.23 5.73 -8.72
N VAL A 106 10.36 4.77 -8.45
CA VAL A 106 10.70 3.33 -8.62
C VAL A 106 10.86 2.94 -10.09
N ARG A 107 10.31 3.75 -11.01
CA ARG A 107 10.52 3.67 -12.46
C ARG A 107 10.83 5.05 -13.01
N PRO A 108 12.03 5.59 -12.78
CA PRO A 108 12.37 6.91 -13.27
C PRO A 108 12.34 6.95 -14.78
N MET A 109 11.89 8.08 -15.32
CA MET A 109 12.05 8.37 -16.74
C MET A 109 13.50 8.74 -17.00
N THR A 110 14.06 8.28 -18.09
CA THR A 110 15.37 8.69 -18.56
C THR A 110 15.26 9.10 -20.02
N ALA A 111 15.98 10.11 -20.42
CA ALA A 111 16.14 10.51 -21.82
C ALA A 111 17.53 10.04 -22.27
N GLU A 112 17.61 9.03 -23.12
CA GLU A 112 18.87 8.59 -23.72
C GLU A 112 19.24 9.43 -24.94
N LYS A 113 18.24 10.02 -25.60
CA LYS A 113 18.41 10.95 -26.73
C LYS A 113 17.41 12.10 -26.63
N PRO A 114 17.70 13.27 -27.16
CA PRO A 114 16.75 14.36 -27.25
C PRO A 114 15.44 13.92 -27.93
N GLY A 115 14.32 14.11 -27.24
CA GLY A 115 12.98 13.75 -27.73
C GLY A 115 12.53 12.30 -27.49
N GLU A 116 13.38 11.43 -26.98
CA GLU A 116 13.02 10.07 -26.63
C GLU A 116 12.97 9.92 -25.10
N ILE A 117 11.79 9.63 -24.57
CA ILE A 117 11.59 9.40 -23.12
C ILE A 117 11.46 7.89 -22.90
N TYR A 118 12.36 7.32 -22.14
CA TYR A 118 12.33 5.91 -21.76
C TYR A 118 12.06 5.77 -20.26
N LEU A 119 11.32 4.73 -19.92
CA LEU A 119 11.24 4.29 -18.53
C LEU A 119 12.46 3.41 -18.22
N LYS A 120 13.33 3.85 -17.33
CA LYS A 120 14.44 3.03 -16.84
C LYS A 120 13.88 1.73 -16.25
N LYS A 121 14.19 0.60 -16.88
CA LYS A 121 13.79 -0.72 -16.39
C LYS A 121 14.59 -1.06 -15.13
N ARG A 122 14.04 -0.74 -13.96
CA ARG A 122 14.57 -1.24 -12.70
C ARG A 122 14.02 -2.65 -12.46
N ARG A 123 14.88 -3.60 -12.08
CA ARG A 123 14.44 -4.93 -11.65
C ARG A 123 13.77 -4.82 -10.27
N LEU A 124 12.47 -4.58 -10.29
CA LEU A 124 11.64 -4.64 -9.10
C LEU A 124 11.34 -6.12 -8.83
N GLY A 125 11.66 -6.63 -7.64
CA GLY A 125 11.28 -7.99 -7.25
C GLY A 125 9.77 -8.21 -7.39
N ARG A 126 9.34 -9.43 -7.72
CA ARG A 126 7.91 -9.78 -7.78
C ARG A 126 7.29 -9.73 -6.39
N ARG A 127 6.13 -9.13 -6.27
CA ARG A 127 5.34 -9.04 -5.04
C ARG A 127 3.85 -9.01 -5.33
N GLY A 128 3.06 -9.50 -4.37
CA GLY A 128 1.60 -9.37 -4.39
C GLY A 128 1.13 -8.09 -3.71
N GLY A 129 0.00 -7.56 -4.15
CA GLY A 129 -0.64 -6.38 -3.57
C GLY A 129 -2.09 -6.63 -3.18
N PHE A 130 -2.49 -6.17 -1.99
CA PHE A 130 -3.86 -6.24 -1.53
C PHE A 130 -4.34 -4.86 -1.03
N VAL A 131 -5.59 -4.52 -1.31
CA VAL A 131 -6.18 -3.22 -0.98
C VAL A 131 -7.32 -3.39 0.00
N ILE A 132 -7.35 -2.58 1.05
CA ILE A 132 -8.47 -2.47 1.99
C ILE A 132 -8.96 -1.03 1.94
N LEU A 133 -10.18 -0.82 1.47
CA LEU A 133 -10.82 0.49 1.43
C LEU A 133 -12.03 0.51 2.35
N VAL A 134 -12.09 1.53 3.20
CA VAL A 134 -13.19 1.73 4.13
C VAL A 134 -13.88 3.05 3.79
N GLY A 135 -15.13 2.98 3.42
CA GLY A 135 -15.95 4.14 3.15
C GLY A 135 -16.92 4.45 4.28
N GLY A 136 -17.50 5.63 4.28
CA GLY A 136 -18.61 6.00 5.13
C GLY A 136 -19.96 5.53 4.55
N GLU A 137 -20.95 6.39 4.61
CA GLU A 137 -22.27 6.14 4.03
C GLU A 137 -22.22 6.25 2.49
N ASN A 138 -22.79 5.27 1.78
CA ASN A 138 -22.87 5.21 0.31
C ASN A 138 -21.54 5.54 -0.43
N PRO A 139 -20.40 4.96 -0.06
CA PRO A 139 -19.13 5.32 -0.64
C PRO A 139 -19.01 4.83 -2.08
N LYS A 140 -18.36 5.62 -2.93
CA LYS A 140 -17.89 5.20 -4.22
C LYS A 140 -16.42 4.82 -4.10
N PHE A 141 -16.09 3.56 -4.24
CA PHE A 141 -14.72 3.06 -4.05
C PHE A 141 -13.85 3.12 -5.31
N GLN A 142 -14.46 3.37 -6.46
CA GLN A 142 -13.81 3.13 -7.75
C GLN A 142 -12.58 4.02 -7.96
N GLY A 143 -12.65 5.31 -7.61
CA GLY A 143 -11.52 6.23 -7.73
C GLY A 143 -10.35 5.81 -6.84
N ALA A 144 -10.62 5.52 -5.55
CA ALA A 144 -9.62 5.05 -4.62
C ALA A 144 -8.97 3.73 -5.07
N LEU A 145 -9.78 2.81 -5.59
CA LEU A 145 -9.30 1.52 -6.08
C LEU A 145 -8.39 1.67 -7.30
N TRP A 146 -8.71 2.58 -8.22
CA TRP A 146 -7.87 2.87 -9.39
C TRP A 146 -6.52 3.46 -8.99
N VAL A 147 -6.49 4.37 -8.03
CA VAL A 147 -5.23 4.96 -7.52
C VAL A 147 -4.29 3.86 -7.03
N VAL A 148 -4.77 2.95 -6.17
CA VAL A 148 -3.89 1.91 -5.61
C VAL A 148 -3.54 0.84 -6.63
N LYS A 149 -4.48 0.44 -7.50
CA LYS A 149 -4.19 -0.52 -8.59
C LYS A 149 -3.18 0.05 -9.57
N GLY A 150 -3.31 1.33 -9.95
CA GLY A 150 -2.35 2.02 -10.82
C GLY A 150 -0.95 2.03 -10.20
N PHE A 151 -0.86 2.37 -8.92
CA PHE A 151 0.40 2.27 -8.16
C PHE A 151 0.97 0.84 -8.18
N PHE A 152 0.16 -0.18 -7.93
CA PHE A 152 0.64 -1.56 -7.94
C PHE A 152 1.24 -1.94 -9.30
N ILE A 153 0.52 -1.67 -10.38
CA ILE A 153 0.99 -1.97 -11.74
C ILE A 153 2.30 -1.22 -12.02
N TRP A 154 2.33 0.08 -11.73
CA TRP A 154 3.51 0.92 -11.94
C TRP A 154 4.72 0.43 -11.16
N ALA A 155 4.53 0.05 -9.91
CA ALA A 155 5.59 -0.42 -9.01
C ALA A 155 5.92 -1.92 -9.14
N GLY A 156 5.42 -2.61 -10.17
CA GLY A 156 5.69 -4.03 -10.39
C GLY A 156 5.07 -4.94 -9.31
N THR A 157 3.99 -4.50 -8.69
CA THR A 157 3.22 -5.26 -7.71
C THR A 157 2.01 -5.88 -8.39
N HIS A 158 1.81 -7.19 -8.24
CA HIS A 158 0.66 -7.89 -8.83
C HIS A 158 -0.59 -7.64 -8.00
N PRO A 159 -1.67 -7.04 -8.54
CA PRO A 159 -2.92 -6.83 -7.81
C PRO A 159 -3.60 -8.18 -7.52
N GLU A 160 -3.66 -8.59 -6.25
CA GLU A 160 -4.22 -9.87 -5.81
C GLU A 160 -5.67 -9.78 -5.32
N GLY A 161 -6.21 -8.59 -5.27
CA GLY A 161 -7.58 -8.34 -4.87
C GLY A 161 -7.74 -7.17 -3.91
N HIS A 162 -8.94 -7.02 -3.41
CA HIS A 162 -9.32 -5.93 -2.52
C HIS A 162 -10.43 -6.36 -1.55
N LEU A 163 -10.57 -5.62 -0.47
CA LEU A 163 -11.73 -5.57 0.40
C LEU A 163 -12.32 -4.16 0.37
N LEU A 164 -13.60 -4.06 0.07
CA LEU A 164 -14.38 -2.82 0.16
C LEU A 164 -15.34 -2.96 1.34
N TYR A 165 -15.27 -2.05 2.28
CA TYR A 165 -16.05 -2.12 3.50
C TYR A 165 -16.71 -0.78 3.80
N SER A 166 -18.01 -0.83 4.10
CA SER A 166 -18.79 0.32 4.57
C SER A 166 -19.55 -0.07 5.83
N PRO A 167 -19.21 0.49 6.99
CA PRO A 167 -19.89 0.18 8.25
C PRO A 167 -21.28 0.84 8.37
N ASN A 168 -21.66 1.73 7.46
CA ASN A 168 -22.85 2.58 7.56
C ASN A 168 -22.95 3.35 8.91
N THR A 169 -21.81 3.63 9.52
CA THR A 169 -21.67 4.37 10.77
C THR A 169 -20.35 5.12 10.81
N PHE A 170 -20.30 6.20 11.56
CA PHE A 170 -19.07 6.96 11.83
C PHE A 170 -18.32 6.48 13.07
N GLU A 171 -18.78 5.40 13.73
CA GLU A 171 -18.09 4.82 14.89
C GLU A 171 -16.72 4.27 14.49
N ALA A 172 -15.65 4.78 15.10
CA ALA A 172 -14.30 4.30 14.85
C ALA A 172 -14.17 2.82 15.22
N GLY A 173 -13.72 2.02 14.26
CA GLY A 173 -13.52 0.59 14.49
C GLY A 173 -14.80 -0.23 14.58
N ALA A 174 -15.92 0.24 14.04
CA ALA A 174 -17.20 -0.48 14.00
C ALA A 174 -17.07 -1.93 13.52
N VAL A 175 -16.12 -2.20 12.61
CA VAL A 175 -15.82 -3.55 12.10
C VAL A 175 -15.44 -4.56 13.19
N ARG A 176 -15.05 -4.12 14.38
CA ARG A 176 -14.76 -5.04 15.51
C ARG A 176 -15.95 -5.91 15.90
N LYS A 177 -17.17 -5.42 15.65
CA LYS A 177 -18.42 -6.14 15.89
C LYS A 177 -18.75 -7.15 14.79
N GLU A 178 -18.02 -7.12 13.66
CA GLU A 178 -18.29 -7.93 12.46
C GLU A 178 -17.31 -9.09 12.33
N THR A 179 -17.54 -10.15 13.09
CA THR A 179 -16.67 -11.35 13.12
C THR A 179 -16.45 -11.95 11.74
N ARG A 180 -17.47 -11.94 10.86
CA ARG A 180 -17.35 -12.46 9.49
C ARG A 180 -16.37 -11.66 8.66
N ALA A 181 -16.46 -10.34 8.63
CA ALA A 181 -15.54 -9.47 7.87
C ALA A 181 -14.09 -9.65 8.35
N LEU A 182 -13.89 -9.74 9.66
CA LEU A 182 -12.56 -9.97 10.25
C LEU A 182 -11.99 -11.35 9.88
N LYS A 183 -12.82 -12.39 9.89
CA LYS A 183 -12.41 -13.74 9.48
C LYS A 183 -12.07 -13.79 7.99
N ASP A 184 -12.90 -13.20 7.15
CA ASP A 184 -12.70 -13.21 5.70
C ASP A 184 -11.40 -12.51 5.32
N VAL A 185 -11.08 -11.36 5.92
CA VAL A 185 -9.84 -10.64 5.64
C VAL A 185 -8.61 -11.35 6.21
N PHE A 186 -8.73 -12.01 7.36
CA PHE A 186 -7.67 -12.87 7.91
C PHE A 186 -7.35 -14.01 6.94
N GLU A 187 -8.37 -14.75 6.46
CA GLU A 187 -8.16 -15.85 5.51
C GLU A 187 -7.58 -15.37 4.17
N LYS A 188 -7.92 -14.16 3.72
CA LYS A 188 -7.26 -13.53 2.56
C LYS A 188 -5.77 -13.31 2.80
N GLY A 189 -5.40 -12.76 3.95
CA GLY A 189 -4.00 -12.57 4.33
C GLY A 189 -3.23 -13.89 4.39
N LYS A 190 -3.81 -14.92 4.99
CA LYS A 190 -3.25 -16.28 5.05
C LYS A 190 -3.06 -16.89 3.66
N LYS A 191 -4.08 -16.83 2.81
CA LYS A 191 -4.04 -17.34 1.43
C LYS A 191 -2.96 -16.66 0.60
N LEU A 192 -2.89 -15.33 0.64
CA LEU A 192 -1.87 -14.58 -0.08
C LEU A 192 -0.48 -14.81 0.51
N GLY A 193 -0.36 -14.96 1.82
CA GLY A 193 0.89 -15.35 2.46
C GLY A 193 1.40 -16.69 1.94
N LEU A 194 0.55 -17.71 1.83
CA LEU A 194 0.94 -19.00 1.24
C LEU A 194 1.37 -18.87 -0.22
N LYS A 195 0.66 -18.08 -1.02
CA LYS A 195 0.96 -17.86 -2.45
C LYS A 195 2.30 -17.15 -2.66
N TRP A 196 2.66 -16.19 -1.81
CA TRP A 196 3.82 -15.31 -1.99
C TRP A 196 5.00 -15.62 -1.05
N LYS A 197 4.95 -16.74 -0.34
CA LYS A 197 6.00 -17.16 0.60
C LYS A 197 7.27 -17.64 -0.11
N SER A 198 7.14 -18.18 -1.31
CA SER A 198 8.24 -18.71 -2.14
C SER A 198 8.88 -17.65 -3.03
#